data_fab1aff100438bced13fb9a4892c6bd2
#
_entry.id   fab1aff100438bced13fb9a4892c6bd2
#
_cell.length_a   1.000
_cell.length_b   1.000
_cell.length_c   1.000
_cell.angle_alpha   90.00
_cell.angle_beta   90.00
_cell.angle_gamma   90.00
#
_symmetry.space_group_name_H-M   'P 1'
#
loop_
_entity.id
_entity.type
_entity.pdbx_description
1 polymer ?
#
loop_
_entity_poly.entity_id
_entity_poly.type
_entity_poly.pdbx_seq_one_letter_code
_entity_poly.pdbx_strand_id
1 'polypeptide(L)'
;MVRLAWFLLALIHALPAIAVVRPSLLTTLYGVDSSAPAYALLWHRAALLAVVLLICCWAAIRPEVRQLAAVAVAISMIGFLVIYLVQGMPSNLRTIAIADLIGVPALAFVAWNAFRN
;
A
#
# COMPACT_ATOMS: atom_id res chain seq x y z
N MET A 1 -13.56 9.77 12.52
CA MET A 1 -12.41 8.88 12.80
C MET A 1 -12.20 7.86 11.68
N VAL A 2 -13.24 7.11 11.30
CA VAL A 2 -13.11 6.09 10.23
C VAL A 2 -12.62 6.69 8.90
N ARG A 3 -13.17 7.82 8.48
CA ARG A 3 -12.73 8.49 7.24
C ARG A 3 -11.25 8.90 7.31
N LEU A 4 -10.81 9.41 8.45
CA LEU A 4 -9.42 9.80 8.64
C LEU A 4 -8.48 8.60 8.56
N ALA A 5 -8.88 7.46 9.12
CA ALA A 5 -8.10 6.22 9.02
C ALA A 5 -7.98 5.75 7.57
N TRP A 6 -9.06 5.83 6.78
CA TRP A 6 -9.02 5.50 5.36
C TRP A 6 -8.12 6.45 4.56
N PHE A 7 -8.15 7.76 4.87
CA PHE A 7 -7.25 8.72 4.22
C PHE A 7 -5.79 8.50 4.63
N LEU A 8 -5.53 8.09 5.87
CA LEU A 8 -4.17 7.71 6.29
C LEU A 8 -3.66 6.52 5.48
N LEU A 9 -4.49 5.49 5.30
CA LEU A 9 -4.14 4.33 4.47
C LEU A 9 -3.91 4.75 3.01
N ALA A 10 -4.74 5.65 2.48
CA ALA A 10 -4.53 6.23 1.15
C ALA A 10 -3.17 6.93 1.05
N LEU A 11 -2.82 7.72 2.05
CA LEU A 11 -1.54 8.44 2.08
C LEU A 11 -0.34 7.49 2.09
N ILE A 12 -0.43 6.39 2.83
CA ILE A 12 0.64 5.38 2.88
C ILE A 12 0.88 4.78 1.48
N HIS A 13 -0.17 4.59 0.69
CA HIS A 13 -0.07 4.04 -0.65
C HIS A 13 0.24 5.08 -1.73
N ALA A 14 0.17 6.38 -1.39
CA ALA A 14 0.33 7.47 -2.37
C ALA A 14 1.74 7.52 -2.96
N LEU A 15 2.78 7.46 -2.12
CA LEU A 15 4.15 7.60 -2.60
C LEU A 15 4.54 6.48 -3.58
N PRO A 16 4.37 5.19 -3.23
CA PRO A 16 4.65 4.14 -4.22
C PRO A 16 3.71 4.20 -5.44
N ALA A 17 2.47 4.65 -5.29
CA ALA A 17 1.54 4.79 -6.41
C ALA A 17 1.95 5.89 -7.40
N ILE A 18 2.56 6.98 -6.94
CA ILE A 18 3.04 8.06 -7.79
C ILE A 18 4.08 7.56 -8.80
N ALA A 19 4.80 6.49 -8.50
CA ALA A 19 5.78 5.90 -9.40
C ALA A 19 5.17 5.44 -10.73
N VAL A 20 3.84 5.25 -10.82
CA VAL A 20 3.19 4.90 -12.09
C VAL A 20 3.34 6.02 -13.13
N VAL A 21 3.30 7.29 -12.69
CA VAL A 21 3.46 8.46 -13.56
C VAL A 21 4.86 9.06 -13.49
N ARG A 22 5.66 8.67 -12.50
CA ARG A 22 7.07 9.09 -12.35
C ARG A 22 7.95 7.86 -12.11
N PRO A 23 8.26 7.10 -13.18
CA PRO A 23 9.02 5.85 -13.04
C PRO A 23 10.40 6.01 -12.39
N SER A 24 10.99 7.21 -12.45
CA SER A 24 12.27 7.48 -11.79
C SER A 24 12.22 7.23 -10.26
N LEU A 25 11.04 7.32 -9.65
CA LEU A 25 10.86 6.98 -8.23
C LEU A 25 11.14 5.51 -7.94
N LEU A 26 11.02 4.61 -8.92
CA LEU A 26 11.34 3.20 -8.72
C LEU A 26 12.82 3.02 -8.37
N THR A 27 13.70 3.77 -9.03
CA THR A 27 15.12 3.76 -8.70
C THR A 27 15.37 4.36 -7.32
N THR A 28 14.71 5.47 -6.99
CA THR A 28 14.86 6.12 -5.68
C THR A 28 14.33 5.27 -4.54
N LEU A 29 13.14 4.67 -4.70
CA LEU A 29 12.47 3.90 -3.63
C LEU A 29 13.06 2.51 -3.46
N TYR A 30 13.42 1.84 -4.56
CA TYR A 30 13.79 0.42 -4.53
C TYR A 30 15.25 0.16 -4.90
N GLY A 31 15.98 1.19 -5.34
CA GLY A 31 17.36 1.02 -5.78
C GLY A 31 17.50 0.19 -7.05
N VAL A 32 16.48 0.14 -7.90
CA VAL A 32 16.46 -0.69 -9.10
C VAL A 32 16.75 0.18 -10.32
N ASP A 33 17.73 -0.25 -11.15
CA ASP A 33 18.06 0.41 -12.40
C ASP A 33 16.96 0.19 -13.44
N SER A 34 16.73 1.20 -14.29
CA SER A 34 15.75 1.13 -15.37
C SER A 34 16.02 0.00 -16.38
N SER A 35 17.26 -0.47 -16.47
CA SER A 35 17.64 -1.62 -17.29
C SER A 35 17.40 -2.98 -16.65
N ALA A 36 17.09 -3.02 -15.33
CA ALA A 36 16.89 -4.28 -14.62
C ALA A 36 15.56 -4.94 -15.06
N PRO A 37 15.54 -6.28 -15.20
CA PRO A 37 14.29 -6.99 -15.56
C PRO A 37 13.14 -6.75 -14.59
N ALA A 38 13.44 -6.56 -13.30
CA ALA A 38 12.45 -6.30 -12.27
C ALA A 38 11.81 -4.91 -12.39
N TYR A 39 12.39 -3.99 -13.15
CA TYR A 39 11.90 -2.62 -13.24
C TYR A 39 10.45 -2.56 -13.75
N ALA A 40 10.15 -3.30 -14.81
CA ALA A 40 8.79 -3.35 -15.37
C ALA A 40 7.79 -3.95 -14.38
N LEU A 41 8.19 -4.96 -13.61
CA LEU A 41 7.34 -5.56 -12.57
C LEU A 41 7.05 -4.57 -11.44
N LEU A 42 8.05 -3.80 -11.02
CA LEU A 42 7.87 -2.77 -10.00
C LEU A 42 7.01 -1.62 -10.52
N TRP A 43 7.13 -1.26 -11.77
CA TRP A 43 6.28 -0.26 -12.39
C TRP A 43 4.81 -0.72 -12.43
N HIS A 44 4.59 -1.97 -12.82
CA HIS A 44 3.25 -2.57 -12.77
C HIS A 44 2.71 -2.62 -11.34
N ARG A 45 3.56 -2.96 -10.36
CA ARG A 45 3.18 -2.92 -8.94
C ARG A 45 2.74 -1.52 -8.51
N ALA A 46 3.40 -0.46 -9.00
CA ALA A 46 2.98 0.92 -8.73
C ALA A 46 1.56 1.19 -9.25
N ALA A 47 1.20 0.66 -10.42
CA ALA A 47 -0.16 0.76 -10.96
C ALA A 47 -1.17 0.04 -10.05
N LEU A 48 -0.82 -1.13 -9.53
CA LEU A 48 -1.68 -1.84 -8.57
C LEU A 48 -1.84 -1.09 -7.25
N LEU A 49 -0.78 -0.44 -6.79
CA LEU A 49 -0.85 0.41 -5.59
C LEU A 49 -1.69 1.66 -5.81
N ALA A 50 -1.72 2.19 -7.04
CA ALA A 50 -2.64 3.26 -7.40
C ALA A 50 -4.10 2.79 -7.30
N VAL A 51 -4.40 1.55 -7.66
CA VAL A 51 -5.73 0.96 -7.45
C VAL A 51 -6.06 0.90 -5.96
N VAL A 52 -5.13 0.46 -5.12
CA VAL A 52 -5.34 0.42 -3.66
C VAL A 52 -5.57 1.83 -3.11
N LEU A 53 -4.82 2.82 -3.57
CA LEU A 53 -5.02 4.23 -3.21
C LEU A 53 -6.45 4.69 -3.52
N LEU A 54 -6.94 4.42 -4.73
CA LEU A 54 -8.30 4.77 -5.14
C LEU A 54 -9.35 4.07 -4.28
N ILE A 55 -9.14 2.78 -3.98
CA ILE A 55 -10.05 2.01 -3.11
C ILE A 55 -10.11 2.64 -1.72
N CYS A 56 -8.98 3.04 -1.15
CA CYS A 56 -8.95 3.71 0.16
C CYS A 56 -9.72 5.03 0.14
N CYS A 57 -9.51 5.85 -0.89
CA CYS A 57 -10.24 7.11 -1.05
C CYS A 57 -11.75 6.88 -1.20
N TRP A 58 -12.12 5.86 -1.96
CA TRP A 58 -13.54 5.50 -2.13
C TRP A 58 -14.16 5.02 -0.81
N ALA A 59 -13.46 4.18 -0.06
CA ALA A 59 -13.92 3.68 1.23
C ALA A 59 -14.04 4.80 2.28
N ALA A 60 -13.23 5.86 2.18
CA ALA A 60 -13.37 7.03 3.03
C ALA A 60 -14.72 7.72 2.84
N ILE A 61 -15.24 7.72 1.60
CA ILE A 61 -16.47 8.42 1.21
C ILE A 61 -17.67 7.48 1.29
N ARG A 62 -17.53 6.23 0.84
CA ARG A 62 -18.62 5.27 0.68
C ARG A 62 -18.51 4.10 1.65
N PRO A 63 -19.40 4.02 2.65
CA PRO A 63 -19.36 2.90 3.61
C PRO A 63 -19.58 1.52 2.98
N GLU A 64 -20.32 1.46 1.88
CA GLU A 64 -20.71 0.20 1.24
C GLU A 64 -19.52 -0.62 0.74
N VAL A 65 -18.41 0.04 0.41
CA VAL A 65 -17.23 -0.63 -0.14
C VAL A 65 -16.18 -0.98 0.92
N ARG A 66 -16.40 -0.63 2.17
CA ARG A 66 -15.38 -0.73 3.24
C ARG A 66 -14.95 -2.15 3.52
N GLN A 67 -15.85 -3.13 3.43
CA GLN A 67 -15.49 -4.54 3.66
C GLN A 67 -14.51 -5.03 2.59
N LEU A 68 -14.86 -4.82 1.33
CA LEU A 68 -13.96 -5.17 0.22
C LEU A 68 -12.65 -4.40 0.29
N ALA A 69 -12.72 -3.11 0.57
CA ALA A 69 -11.54 -2.27 0.72
C ALA A 69 -10.62 -2.75 1.85
N ALA A 70 -11.18 -3.13 3.00
CA ALA A 70 -10.39 -3.64 4.12
C ALA A 70 -9.65 -4.92 3.74
N VAL A 71 -10.30 -5.84 3.03
CA VAL A 71 -9.66 -7.07 2.54
C VAL A 71 -8.54 -6.74 1.54
N ALA A 72 -8.81 -5.87 0.58
CA ALA A 72 -7.81 -5.49 -0.43
C ALA A 72 -6.58 -4.85 0.19
N VAL A 73 -6.77 -3.91 1.12
CA VAL A 73 -5.67 -3.23 1.80
C VAL A 73 -4.91 -4.20 2.71
N ALA A 74 -5.63 -5.10 3.40
CA ALA A 74 -4.99 -6.12 4.24
C ALA A 74 -4.08 -7.03 3.40
N ILE A 75 -4.53 -7.49 2.26
CA ILE A 75 -3.70 -8.31 1.35
C ILE A 75 -2.48 -7.52 0.89
N SER A 76 -2.65 -6.25 0.51
CA SER A 76 -1.55 -5.41 0.06
C SER A 76 -0.51 -5.20 1.16
N MET A 77 -0.92 -4.76 2.35
CA MET A 77 -0.01 -4.38 3.42
C MET A 77 0.59 -5.60 4.13
N ILE A 78 -0.26 -6.52 4.58
CA ILE A 78 0.20 -7.72 5.30
C ILE A 78 0.98 -8.63 4.37
N GLY A 79 0.53 -8.78 3.13
CA GLY A 79 1.26 -9.54 2.11
C GLY A 79 2.66 -8.99 1.89
N PHE A 80 2.80 -7.67 1.76
CA PHE A 80 4.12 -7.06 1.61
C PHE A 80 5.00 -7.29 2.86
N LEU A 81 4.46 -7.10 4.06
CA LEU A 81 5.21 -7.28 5.30
C LEU A 81 5.67 -8.73 5.47
N VAL A 82 4.84 -9.71 5.13
CA VAL A 82 5.21 -11.12 5.17
C VAL A 82 6.35 -11.40 4.18
N ILE A 83 6.24 -10.93 2.95
CA ILE A 83 7.28 -11.11 1.94
C ILE A 83 8.57 -10.42 2.38
N TYR A 84 8.49 -9.23 2.95
CA TYR A 84 9.64 -8.50 3.47
C TYR A 84 10.39 -9.32 4.54
N LEU A 85 9.66 -9.93 5.47
CA LEU A 85 10.27 -10.78 6.51
C LEU A 85 10.87 -12.04 5.92
N VAL A 86 10.17 -12.72 5.01
CA VAL A 86 10.65 -13.96 4.38
C VAL A 86 11.91 -13.70 3.56
N GLN A 87 12.04 -12.54 2.93
CA GLN A 87 13.21 -12.15 2.12
C GLN A 87 14.37 -11.61 2.95
N GLY A 88 14.32 -11.72 4.28
CA GLY A 88 15.40 -11.31 5.16
C GLY A 88 15.47 -9.81 5.43
N MET A 89 14.38 -9.10 5.31
CA MET A 89 14.27 -7.67 5.59
C MET A 89 15.27 -6.83 4.77
N PRO A 90 15.19 -6.85 3.42
CA PRO A 90 16.15 -6.12 2.59
C PRO A 90 16.12 -4.61 2.89
N SER A 91 17.30 -4.00 3.01
CA SER A 91 17.44 -2.60 3.45
C SER A 91 16.81 -1.60 2.48
N ASN A 92 16.77 -1.91 1.19
CA ASN A 92 16.16 -1.03 0.18
C ASN A 92 14.63 -0.97 0.25
N LEU A 93 13.99 -1.88 0.97
CA LEU A 93 12.53 -1.90 1.18
C LEU A 93 12.12 -1.45 2.59
N ARG A 94 13.10 -1.09 3.42
CA ARG A 94 12.87 -0.76 4.84
C ARG A 94 11.90 0.41 5.03
N THR A 95 12.05 1.47 4.25
CA THR A 95 11.19 2.67 4.36
C THR A 95 9.71 2.31 4.10
N ILE A 96 9.46 1.50 3.08
CA ILE A 96 8.11 1.06 2.73
C ILE A 96 7.54 0.13 3.81
N ALA A 97 8.39 -0.77 4.32
CA ALA A 97 8.00 -1.68 5.40
C ALA A 97 7.61 -0.92 6.68
N ILE A 98 8.36 0.12 7.04
CA ILE A 98 8.05 0.96 8.19
C ILE A 98 6.72 1.70 7.97
N ALA A 99 6.50 2.26 6.78
CA ALA A 99 5.26 2.94 6.47
C ALA A 99 4.04 2.00 6.58
N ASP A 100 4.16 0.80 6.04
CA ASP A 100 3.10 -0.21 6.14
C ASP A 100 2.88 -0.64 7.60
N LEU A 101 3.94 -0.82 8.36
CA LEU A 101 3.83 -1.20 9.77
C LEU A 101 3.11 -0.12 10.59
N ILE A 102 3.40 1.15 10.33
CA ILE A 102 2.70 2.28 10.96
C ILE A 102 1.22 2.27 10.57
N GLY A 103 0.88 1.84 9.37
CA GLY A 103 -0.49 1.74 8.89
C GLY A 103 -1.30 0.58 9.48
N VAL A 104 -0.66 -0.44 10.06
CA VAL A 104 -1.35 -1.63 10.58
C VAL A 104 -2.42 -1.28 11.64
N PRO A 105 -2.18 -0.40 12.63
CA PRO A 105 -3.23 -0.01 13.57
C PRO A 105 -4.44 0.63 12.87
N ALA A 106 -4.22 1.48 11.88
CA ALA A 106 -5.30 2.09 11.10
C ALA A 106 -6.07 1.02 10.32
N LEU A 107 -5.37 0.07 9.71
CA LEU A 107 -5.98 -1.06 9.01
C LEU A 107 -6.83 -1.90 9.96
N ALA A 108 -6.32 -2.24 11.15
CA ALA A 108 -7.05 -3.00 12.14
C ALA A 108 -8.34 -2.26 12.55
N PHE A 109 -8.25 -0.96 12.75
CA PHE A 109 -9.41 -0.13 13.12
C PHE A 109 -10.48 -0.11 12.02
N VAL A 110 -10.09 0.15 10.76
CA VAL A 110 -11.07 0.20 9.66
C VAL A 110 -11.67 -1.17 9.36
N ALA A 111 -10.87 -2.25 9.48
CA ALA A 111 -11.36 -3.61 9.30
C ALA A 111 -12.37 -3.97 10.39
N TRP A 112 -12.02 -3.71 11.64
CA TRP A 112 -12.95 -3.91 12.75
C TRP A 112 -14.26 -3.18 12.52
N ASN A 113 -14.18 -1.89 12.14
CA ASN A 113 -15.36 -1.07 11.89
C ASN A 113 -16.19 -1.60 10.71
N ALA A 114 -15.55 -2.11 9.66
CA ALA A 114 -16.24 -2.60 8.47
C ALA A 114 -16.98 -3.93 8.71
N PHE A 115 -16.47 -4.78 9.59
CA PHE A 115 -16.98 -6.15 9.79
C PHE A 115 -17.80 -6.35 11.07
N ARG A 116 -17.81 -5.39 11.98
CA ARG A 116 -18.55 -5.57 13.24
C ARG A 116 -20.06 -5.44 13.10
N ASN A 117 -20.55 -4.96 11.98
CA ASN A 117 -22.00 -4.75 11.75
C ASN A 117 -22.57 -5.89 10.94
#